data_ab6642a5adc8531a0388300d5338ef63
#
_entry.id   ab6642a5adc8531a0388300d5338ef63
#
_cell.length_a   1.000
_cell.length_b   1.000
_cell.length_c   1.000
_cell.angle_alpha   90.00
_cell.angle_beta   90.00
_cell.angle_gamma   90.00
#
_symmetry.space_group_name_H-M   'P 1'
#
loop_
_entity.id
_entity.type
_entity.pdbx_description
1 polymer ?
#
loop_
_entity_poly.entity_id
_entity_poly.type
_entity_poly.pdbx_seq_one_letter_code
_entity_poly.pdbx_strand_id
1 'polypeptide(L)'
;MHAMGPGRGYVSRGGILNAIYSPILNCGIFEAVRNKRIKNQQVVALITDIGNDIMYDVSPEKIIGGLQYIFNALDRFATNIFITPIPVDLENDISEFYFQIIRQVYFPKSSVKYFQASNNIKTINKFILQSSNQKMTVINDMKPFCGIDKIHYGIFKSQSAWSHIAGKLTASLGTNISPKLKTSEIALSMANNIARVLLTDILGMANKTNETFWNCHGIPTC
;
A
#
# COMPACT_ATOMS: atom_id res chain seq x y z
N MET A 1 -3.54 6.71 13.82
CA MET A 1 -3.08 6.06 12.57
C MET A 1 -4.02 6.43 11.46
N HIS A 2 -3.50 6.74 10.27
CA HIS A 2 -4.28 6.94 9.05
C HIS A 2 -3.89 5.85 8.07
N ALA A 3 -4.85 5.15 7.50
CA ALA A 3 -4.62 4.10 6.52
C ALA A 3 -5.55 4.27 5.32
N MET A 4 -5.10 3.84 4.14
CA MET A 4 -5.87 3.94 2.90
C MET A 4 -6.40 2.56 2.51
N GLY A 5 -7.54 2.52 1.81
CA GLY A 5 -8.19 1.29 1.40
C GLY A 5 -7.40 0.47 0.37
N PRO A 6 -7.65 -0.85 0.28
CA PRO A 6 -6.94 -1.75 -0.62
C PRO A 6 -7.24 -1.47 -2.09
N GLY A 7 -6.27 -1.75 -2.96
CA GLY A 7 -6.40 -1.56 -4.40
C GLY A 7 -6.44 -0.12 -4.87
N ARG A 8 -6.23 0.84 -3.99
CA ARG A 8 -6.21 2.26 -4.34
C ARG A 8 -4.92 2.61 -5.10
N GLY A 9 -5.05 3.32 -6.22
CA GLY A 9 -3.91 3.89 -6.93
C GLY A 9 -3.34 5.11 -6.22
N TYR A 10 -2.10 5.45 -6.51
CA TYR A 10 -1.44 6.66 -6.02
C TYR A 10 -1.83 7.88 -6.84
N VAL A 11 -1.91 7.72 -8.16
CA VAL A 11 -2.15 8.83 -9.11
C VAL A 11 -3.44 8.66 -9.90
N SER A 12 -3.95 7.43 -10.06
CA SER A 12 -5.18 7.15 -10.79
C SER A 12 -6.34 6.78 -9.89
N ARG A 13 -7.56 7.03 -10.37
CA ARG A 13 -8.77 6.48 -9.76
C ARG A 13 -8.85 5.00 -10.09
N GLY A 14 -9.09 4.17 -9.08
CA GLY A 14 -9.20 2.73 -9.28
C GLY A 14 -9.37 1.99 -7.97
N GLY A 15 -9.68 0.73 -8.06
CA GLY A 15 -9.85 -0.20 -6.94
C GLY A 15 -10.05 -1.61 -7.48
N ILE A 16 -9.94 -2.61 -6.62
CA ILE A 16 -10.16 -4.01 -6.98
C ILE A 16 -11.64 -4.21 -7.31
N LEU A 17 -11.94 -5.13 -8.24
CA LEU A 17 -13.31 -5.55 -8.57
C LEU A 17 -14.24 -4.40 -9.00
N ASN A 18 -13.73 -3.47 -9.83
CA ASN A 18 -14.44 -2.28 -10.30
C ASN A 18 -14.78 -1.21 -9.24
N ALA A 19 -14.30 -1.31 -8.02
CA ALA A 19 -14.39 -0.21 -7.06
C ALA A 19 -13.66 1.03 -7.60
N ILE A 20 -14.19 2.21 -7.32
CA ILE A 20 -13.58 3.48 -7.76
C ILE A 20 -13.26 4.31 -6.54
N TYR A 21 -11.99 4.30 -6.15
CA TYR A 21 -11.45 5.15 -5.09
C TYR A 21 -10.72 6.36 -5.67
N SER A 22 -10.75 7.47 -4.96
CA SER A 22 -9.87 8.61 -5.27
C SER A 22 -8.41 8.22 -5.07
N PRO A 23 -7.48 8.69 -5.93
CA PRO A 23 -6.06 8.39 -5.76
C PRO A 23 -5.52 8.94 -4.43
N ILE A 24 -4.43 8.36 -3.95
CA ILE A 24 -3.76 8.80 -2.70
C ILE A 24 -3.45 10.31 -2.76
N LEU A 25 -3.02 10.82 -3.91
CA LEU A 25 -2.71 12.23 -4.10
C LEU A 25 -3.90 13.17 -3.81
N ASN A 26 -5.14 12.70 -4.03
CA ASN A 26 -6.35 13.53 -3.96
C ASN A 26 -7.33 13.07 -2.87
N CYS A 27 -6.95 12.11 -2.02
CA CYS A 27 -7.85 11.58 -0.99
C CYS A 27 -7.88 12.40 0.31
N GLY A 28 -7.14 13.50 0.40
CA GLY A 28 -7.11 14.37 1.58
C GLY A 28 -6.23 13.88 2.74
N ILE A 29 -5.48 12.76 2.59
CA ILE A 29 -4.66 12.20 3.68
C ILE A 29 -3.62 13.20 4.20
N PHE A 30 -2.97 13.95 3.32
CA PHE A 30 -1.94 14.91 3.73
C PHE A 30 -2.52 16.07 4.55
N GLU A 31 -3.72 16.51 4.20
CA GLU A 31 -4.44 17.53 4.95
C GLU A 31 -4.88 17.00 6.31
N ALA A 32 -5.45 15.79 6.35
CA ALA A 32 -5.87 15.17 7.60
C ALA A 32 -4.71 14.96 8.58
N VAL A 33 -3.56 14.50 8.09
CA VAL A 33 -2.35 14.33 8.93
C VAL A 33 -1.87 15.70 9.45
N ARG A 34 -1.83 16.72 8.58
CA ARG A 34 -1.41 18.06 8.96
C ARG A 34 -2.32 18.68 10.03
N ASN A 35 -3.64 18.53 9.87
CA ASN A 35 -4.63 19.10 10.79
C ASN A 35 -4.68 18.38 12.15
N LYS A 36 -4.32 17.08 12.19
CA LYS A 36 -4.30 16.28 13.42
C LYS A 36 -2.93 16.19 14.07
N ARG A 37 -1.92 16.87 13.53
CA ARG A 37 -0.56 16.83 14.08
C ARG A 37 -0.53 17.49 15.48
N ILE A 38 -0.20 16.70 16.49
CA ILE A 38 0.08 17.20 17.83
C ILE A 38 1.52 17.72 17.84
N LYS A 39 1.76 18.91 18.42
CA LYS A 39 3.12 19.45 18.61
C LYS A 39 3.98 18.41 19.32
N ASN A 40 5.21 18.22 18.84
CA ASN A 40 6.22 17.31 19.40
C ASN A 40 5.98 15.81 19.17
N GLN A 41 5.00 15.40 18.36
CA GLN A 41 4.89 14.00 17.94
C GLN A 41 5.77 13.69 16.74
N GLN A 42 6.45 12.54 16.80
CA GLN A 42 7.12 11.97 15.64
C GLN A 42 6.07 11.41 14.69
N VAL A 43 6.20 11.74 13.41
CA VAL A 43 5.34 11.22 12.35
C VAL A 43 6.16 10.26 11.49
N VAL A 44 5.72 9.02 11.43
CA VAL A 44 6.31 7.99 10.58
C VAL A 44 5.35 7.70 9.44
N ALA A 45 5.86 7.69 8.22
CA ALA A 45 5.10 7.34 7.02
C ALA A 45 5.57 5.99 6.47
N LEU A 46 4.63 5.14 6.09
CA LEU A 46 4.88 3.91 5.32
C LEU A 46 4.13 3.98 4.00
N ILE A 47 4.87 3.80 2.91
CA ILE A 47 4.35 3.77 1.53
C ILE A 47 4.47 2.33 1.04
N THR A 48 3.35 1.72 0.65
CA THR A 48 3.27 0.33 0.18
C THR A 48 2.22 0.18 -0.93
N ASP A 49 2.14 -0.97 -1.58
CA ASP A 49 1.16 -1.29 -2.65
C ASP A 49 1.19 -0.35 -3.86
N ILE A 50 2.38 0.06 -4.28
CA ILE A 50 2.59 1.01 -5.38
C ILE A 50 2.17 0.43 -6.75
N GLY A 51 2.13 -0.90 -6.89
CA GLY A 51 1.85 -1.59 -8.16
C GLY A 51 0.44 -1.40 -8.72
N ASN A 52 -0.52 -0.93 -7.93
CA ASN A 52 -1.92 -0.81 -8.38
C ASN A 52 -2.09 0.12 -9.59
N ASP A 53 -1.37 1.23 -9.65
CA ASP A 53 -1.45 2.17 -10.77
C ASP A 53 -1.01 1.55 -12.11
N ILE A 54 -0.09 0.59 -12.09
CA ILE A 54 0.32 -0.15 -13.29
C ILE A 54 -0.89 -0.88 -13.88
N MET A 55 -1.70 -1.50 -13.02
CA MET A 55 -2.89 -2.25 -13.43
C MET A 55 -4.02 -1.33 -13.93
N TYR A 56 -3.90 -0.02 -13.71
CA TYR A 56 -4.80 1.01 -14.26
C TYR A 56 -4.22 1.71 -15.49
N ASP A 57 -3.27 1.06 -16.18
CA ASP A 57 -2.62 1.55 -17.40
C ASP A 57 -1.92 2.92 -17.22
N VAL A 58 -1.46 3.22 -16.01
CA VAL A 58 -0.70 4.45 -15.74
C VAL A 58 0.77 4.25 -16.12
N SER A 59 1.35 5.21 -16.83
CA SER A 59 2.75 5.15 -17.21
C SER A 59 3.68 5.28 -16.00
N PRO A 60 4.87 4.66 -16.01
CA PRO A 60 5.82 4.72 -14.91
C PRO A 60 6.25 6.15 -14.58
N GLU A 61 6.34 7.06 -15.57
CA GLU A 61 6.71 8.46 -15.35
C GLU A 61 5.66 9.18 -14.50
N LYS A 62 4.37 8.93 -14.76
CA LYS A 62 3.28 9.50 -13.95
C LYS A 62 3.29 8.96 -12.52
N ILE A 63 3.53 7.66 -12.36
CA ILE A 63 3.62 7.04 -11.03
C ILE A 63 4.81 7.61 -10.27
N ILE A 64 5.98 7.71 -10.90
CA ILE A 64 7.19 8.31 -10.31
C ILE A 64 6.95 9.77 -9.95
N GLY A 65 6.34 10.57 -10.83
CA GLY A 65 5.98 11.95 -10.53
C GLY A 65 5.05 12.07 -9.31
N GLY A 66 4.07 11.16 -9.21
CA GLY A 66 3.20 11.06 -8.03
C GLY A 66 3.94 10.70 -6.75
N LEU A 67 4.87 9.74 -6.81
CA LEU A 67 5.71 9.37 -5.67
C LEU A 67 6.62 10.53 -5.24
N GLN A 68 7.23 11.23 -6.18
CA GLN A 68 8.03 12.43 -5.89
C GLN A 68 7.21 13.51 -5.17
N TYR A 69 5.97 13.76 -5.63
CA TYR A 69 5.08 14.67 -4.94
C TYR A 69 4.80 14.22 -3.50
N ILE A 70 4.53 12.93 -3.30
CA ILE A 70 4.28 12.33 -1.97
C ILE A 70 5.51 12.49 -1.09
N PHE A 71 6.71 12.19 -1.59
CA PHE A 71 7.97 12.33 -0.85
C PHE A 71 8.17 13.79 -0.41
N ASN A 72 7.98 14.74 -1.31
CA ASN A 72 8.09 16.17 -1.00
C ASN A 72 7.02 16.63 0.03
N ALA A 73 5.81 16.09 -0.05
CA ALA A 73 4.76 16.40 0.90
C ALA A 73 5.07 15.83 2.29
N LEU A 74 5.54 14.58 2.36
CA LEU A 74 5.90 13.91 3.61
C LEU A 74 7.16 14.52 4.23
N ASP A 75 8.12 14.95 3.42
CA ASP A 75 9.38 15.54 3.90
C ASP A 75 9.16 16.74 4.83
N ARG A 76 8.06 17.46 4.64
CA ARG A 76 7.72 18.65 5.43
C ARG A 76 7.28 18.32 6.87
N PHE A 77 6.84 17.10 7.14
CA PHE A 77 6.27 16.76 8.45
C PHE A 77 6.63 15.37 8.98
N ALA A 78 6.99 14.41 8.13
CA ALA A 78 7.39 13.10 8.59
C ALA A 78 8.82 13.11 9.11
N THR A 79 9.05 12.43 10.22
CA THR A 79 10.39 12.21 10.80
C THR A 79 11.14 11.16 10.01
N ASN A 80 10.44 10.06 9.69
CA ASN A 80 10.97 8.94 8.91
C ASN A 80 9.94 8.51 7.87
N ILE A 81 10.41 8.15 6.69
CA ILE A 81 9.60 7.62 5.59
C ILE A 81 10.13 6.23 5.26
N PHE A 82 9.23 5.26 5.24
CA PHE A 82 9.52 3.89 4.82
C PHE A 82 8.76 3.61 3.53
N ILE A 83 9.39 2.90 2.61
CA ILE A 83 8.79 2.53 1.34
C ILE A 83 9.12 1.08 0.99
N THR A 84 8.12 0.33 0.54
CA THR A 84 8.33 -1.01 -0.02
C THR A 84 8.30 -0.94 -1.54
N PRO A 85 9.31 -1.44 -2.25
CA PRO A 85 9.22 -1.66 -3.69
C PRO A 85 8.12 -2.67 -4.01
N ILE A 86 7.75 -2.74 -5.27
CA ILE A 86 6.85 -3.78 -5.78
C ILE A 86 7.59 -5.12 -5.70
N PRO A 87 7.12 -6.11 -4.93
CA PRO A 87 7.92 -7.28 -4.56
C PRO A 87 8.08 -8.30 -5.68
N VAL A 88 7.20 -8.26 -6.69
CA VAL A 88 7.18 -9.25 -7.78
C VAL A 88 8.22 -8.92 -8.86
N ASP A 89 8.94 -9.95 -9.29
CA ASP A 89 9.65 -9.97 -10.56
C ASP A 89 8.83 -10.80 -11.54
N LEU A 90 8.06 -10.13 -12.41
CA LEU A 90 7.10 -10.83 -13.27
C LEU A 90 7.78 -11.90 -14.13
N GLU A 91 8.95 -11.63 -14.70
CA GLU A 91 9.61 -12.56 -15.61
C GLU A 91 10.09 -13.84 -14.91
N ASN A 92 10.45 -13.75 -13.64
CA ASN A 92 10.96 -14.88 -12.87
C ASN A 92 9.94 -15.52 -11.94
N ASP A 93 8.88 -14.80 -11.55
CA ASP A 93 7.94 -15.25 -10.53
C ASP A 93 6.62 -15.75 -11.08
N ILE A 94 6.18 -15.23 -12.23
CA ILE A 94 4.81 -15.43 -12.74
C ILE A 94 4.85 -15.61 -14.25
N SER A 95 4.19 -16.66 -14.76
CA SER A 95 4.02 -16.82 -16.21
C SER A 95 3.06 -15.77 -16.80
N GLU A 96 3.20 -15.44 -18.07
CA GLU A 96 2.30 -14.53 -18.76
C GLU A 96 0.84 -15.00 -18.70
N PHE A 97 0.59 -16.30 -18.84
CA PHE A 97 -0.74 -16.89 -18.72
C PHE A 97 -1.35 -16.62 -17.34
N TYR A 98 -0.58 -16.82 -16.27
CA TYR A 98 -1.07 -16.59 -14.91
C TYR A 98 -1.29 -15.11 -14.63
N PHE A 99 -0.42 -14.23 -15.14
CA PHE A 99 -0.62 -12.78 -15.09
C PHE A 99 -1.94 -12.36 -15.75
N GLN A 100 -2.28 -12.92 -16.91
CA GLN A 100 -3.54 -12.62 -17.59
C GLN A 100 -4.76 -13.01 -16.76
N ILE A 101 -4.71 -14.16 -16.08
CA ILE A 101 -5.78 -14.61 -15.18
C ILE A 101 -5.93 -13.62 -14.02
N ILE A 102 -4.84 -13.29 -13.32
CA ILE A 102 -4.86 -12.35 -12.19
C ILE A 102 -5.42 -10.99 -12.66
N ARG A 103 -4.94 -10.49 -13.79
CA ARG A 103 -5.38 -9.22 -14.36
C ARG A 103 -6.89 -9.23 -14.64
N GLN A 104 -7.42 -10.27 -15.28
CA GLN A 104 -8.84 -10.37 -15.59
C GLN A 104 -9.72 -10.47 -14.35
N VAL A 105 -9.26 -11.17 -13.31
CA VAL A 105 -10.03 -11.36 -12.08
C VAL A 105 -10.05 -10.07 -11.25
N TYR A 106 -8.90 -9.45 -11.01
CA TYR A 106 -8.81 -8.31 -10.10
C TYR A 106 -8.96 -6.95 -10.80
N PHE A 107 -8.58 -6.86 -12.07
CA PHE A 107 -8.55 -5.63 -12.85
C PHE A 107 -9.16 -5.85 -14.25
N PRO A 108 -10.45 -6.19 -14.34
CA PRO A 108 -11.08 -6.61 -15.61
C PRO A 108 -11.07 -5.52 -16.70
N LYS A 109 -10.90 -4.25 -16.31
CA LYS A 109 -10.81 -3.12 -17.25
C LYS A 109 -9.37 -2.80 -17.66
N SER A 110 -8.38 -3.48 -17.10
CA SER A 110 -6.98 -3.24 -17.42
C SER A 110 -6.64 -3.81 -18.80
N SER A 111 -5.95 -3.02 -19.61
CA SER A 111 -5.42 -3.43 -20.91
C SER A 111 -3.91 -3.71 -20.88
N VAL A 112 -3.28 -3.54 -19.73
CA VAL A 112 -1.82 -3.66 -19.58
C VAL A 112 -1.32 -5.05 -20.00
N LYS A 113 -0.26 -5.07 -20.80
CA LYS A 113 0.38 -6.29 -21.26
C LYS A 113 1.47 -6.73 -20.28
N TYR A 114 1.75 -8.03 -20.26
CA TYR A 114 2.73 -8.65 -19.35
C TYR A 114 4.11 -7.96 -19.40
N PHE A 115 4.70 -7.82 -20.60
CA PHE A 115 6.00 -7.17 -20.76
C PHE A 115 5.97 -5.68 -20.39
N GLN A 116 4.87 -5.00 -20.65
CA GLN A 116 4.69 -3.62 -20.25
C GLN A 116 4.68 -3.50 -18.73
N ALA A 117 3.90 -4.35 -18.04
CA ALA A 117 3.86 -4.39 -16.59
C ALA A 117 5.24 -4.70 -15.99
N SER A 118 5.97 -5.68 -16.56
CA SER A 118 7.33 -6.02 -16.13
C SER A 118 8.29 -4.83 -16.23
N ASN A 119 8.31 -4.15 -17.37
CA ASN A 119 9.17 -2.99 -17.57
C ASN A 119 8.79 -1.82 -16.65
N ASN A 120 7.49 -1.59 -16.44
CA ASN A 120 7.00 -0.56 -15.54
C ASN A 120 7.44 -0.85 -14.09
N ILE A 121 7.31 -2.10 -13.62
CA ILE A 121 7.78 -2.53 -12.30
C ILE A 121 9.27 -2.27 -12.15
N LYS A 122 10.10 -2.71 -13.11
CA LYS A 122 11.54 -2.50 -13.08
C LYS A 122 11.91 -1.01 -13.00
N THR A 123 11.25 -0.18 -13.79
CA THR A 123 11.48 1.26 -13.83
C THR A 123 11.11 1.94 -12.50
N ILE A 124 9.94 1.61 -11.96
CA ILE A 124 9.46 2.18 -10.69
C ILE A 124 10.34 1.70 -9.53
N ASN A 125 10.66 0.41 -9.47
CA ASN A 125 11.52 -0.15 -8.43
C ASN A 125 12.93 0.46 -8.45
N LYS A 126 13.51 0.67 -9.64
CA LYS A 126 14.79 1.37 -9.78
C LYS A 126 14.72 2.77 -9.17
N PHE A 127 13.68 3.53 -9.46
CA PHE A 127 13.46 4.85 -8.87
C PHE A 127 13.33 4.78 -7.34
N ILE A 128 12.53 3.84 -6.81
CA ILE A 128 12.35 3.66 -5.37
C ILE A 128 13.68 3.35 -4.68
N LEU A 129 14.47 2.41 -5.22
CA LEU A 129 15.76 2.03 -4.65
C LEU A 129 16.75 3.21 -4.63
N GLN A 130 16.71 4.06 -5.65
CA GLN A 130 17.56 5.25 -5.73
C GLN A 130 17.09 6.41 -4.83
N SER A 131 15.86 6.35 -4.32
CA SER A 131 15.29 7.39 -3.45
C SER A 131 15.70 7.27 -1.99
N SER A 132 16.44 6.22 -1.61
CA SER A 132 16.90 6.02 -0.23
C SER A 132 17.83 7.16 0.21
N ASN A 133 17.60 7.70 1.41
CA ASN A 133 18.41 8.76 2.01
C ASN A 133 18.31 8.68 3.54
N GLN A 134 18.85 9.67 4.26
CA GLN A 134 18.84 9.69 5.74
C GLN A 134 17.43 9.64 6.35
N LYS A 135 16.43 10.14 5.64
CA LYS A 135 15.04 10.20 6.10
C LYS A 135 14.14 9.12 5.48
N MET A 136 14.56 8.58 4.35
CA MET A 136 13.81 7.57 3.60
C MET A 136 14.52 6.23 3.58
N THR A 137 13.88 5.23 4.17
CA THR A 137 14.36 3.85 4.23
C THR A 137 13.56 2.97 3.27
N VAL A 138 14.23 2.27 2.37
CA VAL A 138 13.63 1.28 1.48
C VAL A 138 13.64 -0.08 2.15
N ILE A 139 12.46 -0.70 2.29
CA ILE A 139 12.30 -2.08 2.79
C ILE A 139 12.13 -2.98 1.57
N ASN A 140 13.22 -3.56 1.07
CA ASN A 140 13.26 -4.33 -0.17
C ASN A 140 13.18 -5.86 0.01
N ASP A 141 13.05 -6.33 1.23
CA ASP A 141 13.07 -7.74 1.60
C ASP A 141 11.65 -8.33 1.86
N MET A 142 10.64 -7.81 1.15
CA MET A 142 9.24 -8.20 1.33
C MET A 142 8.80 -9.42 0.51
N LYS A 143 9.55 -9.82 -0.51
CA LYS A 143 9.21 -10.93 -1.43
C LYS A 143 8.89 -12.27 -0.72
N PRO A 144 9.61 -12.70 0.34
CA PRO A 144 9.30 -13.96 1.05
C PRO A 144 7.91 -14.00 1.69
N PHE A 145 7.33 -12.83 1.97
CA PHE A 145 6.02 -12.72 2.60
C PHE A 145 4.85 -12.72 1.60
N CYS A 146 5.13 -12.63 0.31
CA CYS A 146 4.11 -12.63 -0.72
C CYS A 146 3.38 -13.96 -0.82
N GLY A 147 2.12 -13.89 -1.22
CA GLY A 147 1.24 -15.02 -1.47
C GLY A 147 1.47 -15.68 -2.82
N ILE A 148 0.47 -16.39 -3.30
CA ILE A 148 0.51 -17.11 -4.58
C ILE A 148 0.64 -16.13 -5.75
N ASP A 149 0.01 -14.98 -5.67
CA ASP A 149 0.07 -13.93 -6.68
C ASP A 149 1.41 -13.16 -6.73
N LYS A 150 2.31 -13.45 -5.78
CA LYS A 150 3.64 -12.82 -5.66
C LYS A 150 3.63 -11.28 -5.44
N ILE A 151 2.46 -10.70 -5.27
CA ILE A 151 2.24 -9.26 -5.13
C ILE A 151 1.77 -8.91 -3.73
N HIS A 152 0.67 -9.52 -3.30
CA HIS A 152 0.08 -9.27 -1.99
C HIS A 152 0.66 -10.19 -0.93
N TYR A 153 0.69 -9.75 0.31
CA TYR A 153 1.12 -10.61 1.41
C TYR A 153 0.16 -11.78 1.56
N GLY A 154 0.71 -12.99 1.61
CA GLY A 154 -0.08 -14.21 1.77
C GLY A 154 -0.88 -14.17 3.07
N ILE A 155 -2.10 -14.68 3.05
CA ILE A 155 -3.02 -14.67 4.21
C ILE A 155 -2.30 -15.20 5.46
N PHE A 156 -1.59 -16.33 5.33
CA PHE A 156 -0.85 -16.95 6.44
C PHE A 156 0.50 -16.29 6.74
N LYS A 157 0.97 -15.39 5.86
CA LYS A 157 2.25 -14.68 5.99
C LYS A 157 2.07 -13.22 6.38
N SER A 158 0.85 -12.69 6.34
CA SER A 158 0.57 -11.28 6.57
C SER A 158 1.03 -10.82 7.96
N GLN A 159 0.83 -11.64 8.99
CA GLN A 159 1.34 -11.33 10.33
C GLN A 159 2.86 -11.17 10.35
N SER A 160 3.59 -12.11 9.72
CA SER A 160 5.05 -12.05 9.64
C SER A 160 5.52 -10.84 8.84
N ALA A 161 4.84 -10.52 7.73
CA ALA A 161 5.11 -9.33 6.91
C ALA A 161 4.99 -8.04 7.74
N TRP A 162 3.86 -7.87 8.42
CA TRP A 162 3.64 -6.70 9.26
C TRP A 162 4.55 -6.63 10.47
N SER A 163 4.90 -7.76 11.08
CA SER A 163 5.88 -7.82 12.16
C SER A 163 7.28 -7.42 11.67
N HIS A 164 7.66 -7.86 10.46
CA HIS A 164 8.92 -7.48 9.83
C HIS A 164 8.98 -5.97 9.56
N ILE A 165 7.95 -5.41 8.92
CA ILE A 165 7.84 -3.96 8.68
C ILE A 165 7.90 -3.20 10.00
N ALA A 166 7.10 -3.59 10.99
CA ALA A 166 7.07 -2.94 12.29
C ALA A 166 8.43 -3.01 13.00
N GLY A 167 9.14 -4.13 12.89
CA GLY A 167 10.52 -4.25 13.39
C GLY A 167 11.48 -3.24 12.76
N LYS A 168 11.39 -3.04 11.43
CA LYS A 168 12.19 -2.01 10.73
C LYS A 168 11.84 -0.59 11.20
N LEU A 169 10.55 -0.30 11.36
CA LEU A 169 10.08 0.99 11.83
C LEU A 169 10.57 1.28 13.26
N THR A 170 10.39 0.32 14.17
CA THR A 170 10.76 0.50 15.59
C THR A 170 12.28 0.60 15.79
N ALA A 171 13.05 -0.18 15.03
CA ALA A 171 14.51 -0.09 15.06
C ALA A 171 15.01 1.31 14.66
N SER A 172 14.40 1.94 13.65
CA SER A 172 14.77 3.29 13.24
C SER A 172 14.37 4.38 14.23
N LEU A 173 13.39 4.10 15.09
CA LEU A 173 12.92 5.01 16.13
C LEU A 173 13.66 4.81 17.46
N GLY A 174 14.62 3.89 17.52
CA GLY A 174 15.34 3.55 18.75
C GLY A 174 14.45 2.91 19.82
N THR A 175 13.30 2.33 19.42
CA THR A 175 12.35 1.68 20.33
C THR A 175 12.36 0.17 20.10
N ASN A 176 12.44 -0.60 21.19
CA ASN A 176 12.38 -2.08 21.16
C ASN A 176 10.94 -2.58 21.37
N ILE A 177 10.00 -2.05 20.63
CA ILE A 177 8.62 -2.54 20.68
C ILE A 177 8.50 -3.74 19.74
N SER A 178 8.32 -4.94 20.30
CA SER A 178 7.93 -6.12 19.51
C SER A 178 6.41 -6.09 19.33
N PRO A 179 5.88 -5.79 18.14
CA PRO A 179 4.45 -5.77 17.92
C PRO A 179 3.91 -7.21 17.97
N LYS A 180 3.31 -7.57 19.08
CA LYS A 180 2.53 -8.83 19.16
C LYS A 180 1.11 -8.54 18.72
N LEU A 181 0.81 -8.79 17.45
CA LEU A 181 -0.57 -8.80 16.97
C LEU A 181 -1.27 -10.05 17.53
N LYS A 182 -2.38 -9.86 18.22
CA LYS A 182 -3.20 -10.98 18.71
C LYS A 182 -3.90 -11.62 17.52
N THR A 183 -3.95 -12.96 17.48
CA THR A 183 -4.61 -13.70 16.41
C THR A 183 -6.08 -13.31 16.25
N SER A 184 -6.76 -12.96 17.34
CA SER A 184 -8.14 -12.46 17.34
C SER A 184 -8.29 -11.09 16.62
N GLU A 185 -7.30 -10.19 16.75
CA GLU A 185 -7.32 -8.88 16.07
C GLU A 185 -7.11 -9.04 14.56
N ILE A 186 -6.27 -10.00 14.17
CA ILE A 186 -6.06 -10.35 12.75
C ILE A 186 -7.35 -10.93 12.17
N ALA A 187 -7.96 -11.91 12.85
CA ALA A 187 -9.21 -12.54 12.41
C ALA A 187 -10.35 -11.51 12.29
N LEU A 188 -10.48 -10.60 13.26
CA LEU A 188 -11.48 -9.53 13.23
C LEU A 188 -11.21 -8.56 12.08
N SER A 189 -9.96 -8.17 11.84
CA SER A 189 -9.57 -7.30 10.72
C SER A 189 -9.87 -7.97 9.37
N MET A 190 -9.61 -9.25 9.23
CA MET A 190 -9.94 -10.03 8.02
C MET A 190 -11.45 -10.11 7.80
N ALA A 191 -12.23 -10.43 8.84
CA ALA A 191 -13.69 -10.48 8.76
C ALA A 191 -14.28 -9.12 8.36
N ASN A 192 -13.80 -8.04 8.96
CA ASN A 192 -14.22 -6.68 8.62
C ASN A 192 -13.86 -6.29 7.18
N ASN A 193 -12.70 -6.70 6.69
CA ASN A 193 -12.30 -6.45 5.30
C ASN A 193 -13.18 -7.24 4.31
N ILE A 194 -13.49 -8.50 4.59
CA ILE A 194 -14.38 -9.31 3.76
C ILE A 194 -15.78 -8.71 3.75
N ALA A 195 -16.33 -8.37 4.92
CA ALA A 195 -17.64 -7.74 5.04
C ALA A 195 -17.70 -6.42 4.27
N ARG A 196 -16.67 -5.60 4.35
CA ARG A 196 -16.57 -4.34 3.60
C ARG A 196 -16.57 -4.59 2.09
N VAL A 197 -15.72 -5.50 1.59
CA VAL A 197 -15.67 -5.83 0.16
C VAL A 197 -17.03 -6.34 -0.32
N LEU A 198 -17.66 -7.24 0.42
CA LEU A 198 -18.99 -7.76 0.06
C LEU A 198 -20.04 -6.65 0.05
N LEU A 199 -20.13 -5.86 1.10
CA LEU A 199 -21.20 -4.86 1.25
C LEU A 199 -20.98 -3.64 0.36
N THR A 200 -19.75 -3.13 0.28
CA THR A 200 -19.47 -1.87 -0.42
C THR A 200 -19.13 -2.11 -1.89
N ASP A 201 -18.22 -3.05 -2.17
CA ASP A 201 -17.64 -3.18 -3.51
C ASP A 201 -18.47 -4.11 -4.41
N ILE A 202 -19.16 -5.12 -3.84
CA ILE A 202 -19.98 -6.07 -4.61
C ILE A 202 -21.46 -5.67 -4.60
N LEU A 203 -22.03 -5.38 -3.43
CA LEU A 203 -23.44 -5.06 -3.31
C LEU A 203 -23.77 -3.59 -3.53
N GLY A 204 -22.75 -2.74 -3.76
CA GLY A 204 -22.95 -1.31 -4.03
C GLY A 204 -23.62 -0.56 -2.89
N MET A 205 -23.65 -1.13 -1.69
CA MET A 205 -24.15 -0.46 -0.48
C MET A 205 -23.11 0.59 -0.09
N ALA A 206 -23.12 1.71 -0.83
CA ALA A 206 -22.29 2.83 -0.54
C ALA A 206 -22.57 3.29 0.89
N ASN A 207 -21.64 3.06 1.78
CA ASN A 207 -21.61 3.84 2.99
C ASN A 207 -21.50 5.30 2.54
N LYS A 208 -22.54 6.10 2.80
CA LYS A 208 -22.58 7.55 2.56
C LYS A 208 -21.53 8.33 3.36
N THR A 209 -20.66 7.66 4.06
CA THR A 209 -19.48 8.23 4.66
C THR A 209 -18.47 8.44 3.54
N ASN A 210 -18.55 9.65 2.99
CA ASN A 210 -17.50 10.26 2.20
C ASN A 210 -16.13 9.66 2.55
N GLU A 211 -15.38 9.23 1.55
CA GLU A 211 -13.91 9.05 1.49
C GLU A 211 -13.23 9.04 2.87
N THR A 212 -13.79 8.28 3.81
CA THR A 212 -13.43 8.37 5.21
C THR A 212 -12.15 7.61 5.45
N PHE A 213 -11.19 8.36 5.88
CA PHE A 213 -10.04 7.86 6.60
C PHE A 213 -10.50 6.81 7.61
N TRP A 214 -9.97 5.59 7.53
CA TRP A 214 -10.16 4.62 8.58
C TRP A 214 -9.48 5.15 9.85
N ASN A 215 -10.26 5.78 10.70
CA ASN A 215 -9.84 5.94 12.08
C ASN A 215 -9.86 4.55 12.71
N CYS A 216 -8.70 3.97 12.95
CA CYS A 216 -8.58 2.84 13.85
C CYS A 216 -8.88 3.32 15.27
N HIS A 217 -10.16 3.57 15.57
CA HIS A 217 -10.62 3.72 16.92
C HIS A 217 -10.69 2.32 17.51
N GLY A 218 -9.75 1.97 18.36
CA GLY A 218 -9.79 0.72 19.10
C GLY A 218 -8.45 0.07 19.41
N ILE A 219 -7.32 0.69 19.08
CA ILE A 219 -6.05 0.24 19.66
C ILE A 219 -5.84 1.08 20.93
N PRO A 220 -5.85 0.46 22.14
CA PRO A 220 -5.51 1.20 23.34
C PRO A 220 -4.10 1.77 23.18
N THR A 221 -3.99 3.07 23.37
CA THR A 221 -2.71 3.74 23.56
C THR A 221 -2.10 3.18 24.83
N CYS A 222 -1.05 2.37 24.68
CA CYS A 222 -0.10 2.13 25.77
C CYS A 222 0.91 3.27 25.83
#